data_a7e2102d96078b16ae3189e8726ad991
#
_entry.id   a7e2102d96078b16ae3189e8726ad991
#
_cell.length_a   1.000
_cell.length_b   1.000
_cell.length_c   1.000
_cell.angle_alpha   90.00
_cell.angle_beta   90.00
_cell.angle_gamma   90.00
#
_symmetry.space_group_name_H-M   'P 1'
#
loop_
_entity.id
_entity.type
_entity.pdbx_description
1 polymer ?
#
loop_
_entity_poly.entity_id
_entity_poly.type
_entity_poly.pdbx_seq_one_letter_code
_entity_poly.pdbx_strand_id
1 'polypeptide(L)'
;MNITGLFGRRSVLKAGALLGGLSALLSRAALADAQERNDSSAREAVADEARMADIPLNSAAKVTVERRGQIVLIGINRPYIHNRVDPETYAGLAMAYYQYDHDPSLRAAVLFGHGDNFSRGIDVDAFAAIVTSGRPRTQERAAIDPLAKTAPARSKPLVVVAHGDAWNMGHELLLAADIRVAAADARFGQDEASHGRFPGGGATIRFVREAGWGNAMRYMLTGEHWGAEEAFRMGVVQEIAPTREKALEAGIAVATKIAACGPLGIKTTLASAHLAIDSSQAEAMSKLNAQYGALYGTEDFKEGRAAEAEGRRPSYRGK
;
A
#
# COMPACT_ATOMS: atom_id res chain seq x y z
N MET A 1 -66.47 33.08 19.22
CA MET A 1 -66.04 34.28 18.47
C MET A 1 -64.90 33.82 17.55
N ASN A 2 -65.24 33.67 16.24
CA ASN A 2 -64.34 33.26 15.18
C ASN A 2 -63.46 34.46 14.77
N ILE A 3 -62.14 34.22 14.60
CA ILE A 3 -61.31 35.02 13.70
C ILE A 3 -60.44 34.07 12.89
N THR A 4 -60.96 33.67 11.73
CA THR A 4 -60.21 33.19 10.58
C THR A 4 -59.80 34.38 9.75
N GLY A 5 -58.52 34.54 9.42
CA GLY A 5 -58.09 35.64 8.54
C GLY A 5 -56.69 35.47 7.99
N LEU A 6 -56.60 35.04 6.75
CA LEU A 6 -55.62 35.36 5.70
C LEU A 6 -54.12 35.26 6.02
N PHE A 7 -53.54 34.16 5.60
CA PHE A 7 -52.19 34.19 4.98
C PHE A 7 -52.27 33.51 3.58
N GLY A 8 -52.02 34.33 2.57
CA GLY A 8 -52.24 33.97 1.18
C GLY A 8 -51.28 32.92 0.65
N ARG A 9 -51.84 31.86 0.08
CA ARG A 9 -51.15 30.73 -0.59
C ARG A 9 -50.18 31.09 -1.71
N ARG A 10 -50.09 32.37 -2.11
CA ARG A 10 -49.21 32.84 -3.21
C ARG A 10 -47.79 33.17 -2.79
N SER A 11 -47.50 33.40 -1.52
CA SER A 11 -46.13 33.73 -1.04
C SER A 11 -45.26 32.47 -0.80
N VAL A 12 -45.88 31.35 -0.49
CA VAL A 12 -45.14 30.08 -0.25
C VAL A 12 -44.66 29.43 -1.55
N LEU A 13 -45.41 29.59 -2.64
CA LEU A 13 -45.03 29.04 -3.95
C LEU A 13 -43.86 29.80 -4.60
N LYS A 14 -43.66 31.10 -4.34
CA LYS A 14 -42.51 31.84 -4.86
C LYS A 14 -41.21 31.56 -4.11
N ALA A 15 -41.25 31.29 -2.82
CA ALA A 15 -40.08 30.94 -2.03
C ALA A 15 -39.59 29.50 -2.36
N GLY A 16 -40.49 28.53 -2.58
CA GLY A 16 -40.12 27.16 -3.00
C GLY A 16 -39.50 27.11 -4.40
N ALA A 17 -39.92 27.92 -5.33
CA ALA A 17 -39.35 27.96 -6.68
C ALA A 17 -37.94 28.60 -6.73
N LEU A 18 -37.66 29.58 -5.85
CA LEU A 18 -36.34 30.20 -5.75
C LEU A 18 -35.32 29.26 -5.07
N LEU A 19 -35.72 28.54 -4.04
CA LEU A 19 -34.85 27.55 -3.36
C LEU A 19 -34.58 26.32 -4.23
N GLY A 20 -35.55 25.84 -4.96
CA GLY A 20 -35.40 24.75 -5.94
C GLY A 20 -34.49 25.10 -7.12
N GLY A 21 -34.57 26.36 -7.58
CA GLY A 21 -33.70 26.88 -8.65
C GLY A 21 -32.25 27.04 -8.25
N LEU A 22 -31.98 27.50 -7.01
CA LEU A 22 -30.61 27.63 -6.48
C LEU A 22 -29.96 26.25 -6.23
N SER A 23 -30.70 25.28 -5.71
CA SER A 23 -30.22 23.94 -5.48
C SER A 23 -29.89 23.19 -6.80
N ALA A 24 -30.73 23.41 -7.84
CA ALA A 24 -30.49 22.80 -9.16
C ALA A 24 -29.29 23.48 -9.89
N LEU A 25 -29.08 24.80 -9.68
CA LEU A 25 -27.91 25.51 -10.23
C LEU A 25 -26.61 25.08 -9.54
N LEU A 26 -26.61 24.94 -8.23
CA LEU A 26 -25.44 24.42 -7.46
C LEU A 26 -25.12 22.98 -7.81
N SER A 27 -26.13 22.12 -8.03
CA SER A 27 -25.92 20.73 -8.47
C SER A 27 -25.36 20.68 -9.90
N ARG A 28 -25.80 21.54 -10.81
CA ARG A 28 -25.28 21.63 -12.17
C ARG A 28 -23.84 22.16 -12.21
N ALA A 29 -23.50 23.16 -11.39
CA ALA A 29 -22.14 23.67 -11.28
C ALA A 29 -21.19 22.60 -10.71
N ALA A 30 -21.60 21.86 -9.67
CA ALA A 30 -20.81 20.77 -9.10
C ALA A 30 -20.61 19.59 -10.07
N LEU A 31 -21.62 19.28 -10.89
CA LEU A 31 -21.53 18.27 -11.95
C LEU A 31 -20.61 18.73 -13.10
N ALA A 32 -20.67 20.02 -13.50
CA ALA A 32 -19.78 20.57 -14.50
C ALA A 32 -18.31 20.57 -14.03
N ASP A 33 -18.06 20.98 -12.78
CA ASP A 33 -16.74 20.94 -12.15
C ASP A 33 -16.18 19.50 -12.01
N ALA A 34 -17.05 18.50 -11.77
CA ALA A 34 -16.66 17.10 -11.75
C ALA A 34 -16.37 16.57 -13.15
N GLN A 35 -17.14 17.00 -14.14
CA GLN A 35 -16.93 16.64 -15.55
C GLN A 35 -15.63 17.25 -16.09
N GLU A 36 -15.35 18.54 -15.82
CA GLU A 36 -14.10 19.19 -16.22
C GLU A 36 -12.87 18.56 -15.58
N ARG A 37 -12.95 18.15 -14.29
CA ARG A 37 -11.87 17.41 -13.62
C ARG A 37 -11.66 16.03 -14.22
N ASN A 38 -12.72 15.34 -14.60
CA ASN A 38 -12.62 14.03 -15.24
C ASN A 38 -12.06 14.13 -16.67
N ASP A 39 -12.46 15.15 -17.43
CA ASP A 39 -11.92 15.44 -18.75
C ASP A 39 -10.45 15.90 -18.71
N SER A 40 -10.04 16.67 -17.69
CA SER A 40 -8.64 17.05 -17.51
C SER A 40 -7.77 15.86 -17.16
N SER A 41 -8.22 14.97 -16.27
CA SER A 41 -7.49 13.76 -15.91
C SER A 41 -7.38 12.78 -17.08
N ALA A 42 -8.42 12.66 -17.90
CA ALA A 42 -8.38 11.84 -19.13
C ALA A 42 -7.44 12.44 -20.19
N ARG A 43 -7.41 13.77 -20.33
CA ARG A 43 -6.47 14.46 -21.25
C ARG A 43 -5.02 14.37 -20.76
N GLU A 44 -4.78 14.46 -19.46
CA GLU A 44 -3.46 14.25 -18.86
C GLU A 44 -2.99 12.80 -19.07
N ALA A 45 -3.87 11.80 -18.91
CA ALA A 45 -3.54 10.40 -19.15
C ALA A 45 -3.16 10.14 -20.63
N VAL A 46 -3.90 10.72 -21.59
CA VAL A 46 -3.59 10.63 -23.04
C VAL A 46 -2.32 11.39 -23.38
N ALA A 47 -2.08 12.56 -22.77
CA ALA A 47 -0.84 13.31 -22.97
C ALA A 47 0.39 12.61 -22.37
N ASP A 48 0.21 11.91 -21.25
CA ASP A 48 1.26 11.07 -20.64
C ASP A 48 1.58 9.83 -21.51
N GLU A 49 0.58 9.19 -22.09
CA GLU A 49 0.82 8.09 -23.05
C GLU A 49 1.57 8.55 -24.31
N ALA A 50 1.25 9.73 -24.82
CA ALA A 50 1.98 10.32 -25.97
C ALA A 50 3.44 10.69 -25.62
N ARG A 51 3.69 11.17 -24.38
CA ARG A 51 5.05 11.44 -23.88
C ARG A 51 5.87 10.16 -23.65
N MET A 52 5.22 9.05 -23.32
CA MET A 52 5.90 7.76 -23.07
C MET A 52 6.51 7.15 -24.33
N ALA A 53 6.01 7.49 -25.51
CA ALA A 53 6.53 6.97 -26.78
C ALA A 53 7.96 7.44 -27.10
N ASP A 54 8.40 8.56 -26.53
CA ASP A 54 9.71 9.18 -26.81
C ASP A 54 10.75 8.96 -25.70
N ILE A 55 10.42 8.24 -24.60
CA ILE A 55 11.35 8.01 -23.50
C ILE A 55 12.22 6.78 -23.80
N PRO A 56 13.58 6.90 -23.85
CA PRO A 56 14.45 5.77 -24.09
C PRO A 56 14.25 4.65 -23.07
N LEU A 57 14.13 3.40 -23.53
CA LEU A 57 14.06 2.24 -22.64
C LEU A 57 15.32 2.18 -21.76
N ASN A 58 15.15 2.23 -20.45
CA ASN A 58 16.25 2.07 -19.52
C ASN A 58 16.73 0.60 -19.54
N SER A 59 17.99 0.38 -19.89
CA SER A 59 18.61 -0.95 -19.90
C SER A 59 19.02 -1.47 -18.52
N ALA A 60 18.83 -0.67 -17.45
CA ALA A 60 19.12 -1.08 -16.09
C ALA A 60 18.14 -2.17 -15.60
N ALA A 61 18.55 -2.93 -14.57
CA ALA A 61 17.71 -3.93 -13.94
C ALA A 61 16.38 -3.31 -13.46
N LYS A 62 15.25 -3.95 -13.80
CA LYS A 62 13.89 -3.48 -13.46
C LYS A 62 13.59 -3.51 -11.97
N VAL A 63 14.34 -4.32 -11.22
CA VAL A 63 14.33 -4.38 -9.76
C VAL A 63 15.75 -4.24 -9.26
N THR A 64 15.98 -3.28 -8.38
CA THR A 64 17.29 -3.08 -7.72
C THR A 64 17.26 -3.66 -6.33
N VAL A 65 18.39 -4.22 -5.88
CA VAL A 65 18.55 -4.76 -4.54
C VAL A 65 19.86 -4.19 -3.97
N GLU A 66 19.75 -3.44 -2.89
CA GLU A 66 20.88 -2.82 -2.20
C GLU A 66 20.91 -3.26 -0.74
N ARG A 67 22.02 -3.86 -0.32
CA ARG A 67 22.21 -4.27 1.08
C ARG A 67 22.79 -3.14 1.89
N ARG A 68 22.21 -2.85 3.06
CA ARG A 68 22.71 -1.90 4.07
C ARG A 68 22.79 -2.57 5.44
N GLY A 69 23.90 -3.27 5.71
CA GLY A 69 24.06 -4.04 6.95
C GLY A 69 23.05 -5.18 7.04
N GLN A 70 22.15 -5.12 8.02
CA GLN A 70 21.11 -6.13 8.26
C GLN A 70 19.76 -5.80 7.59
N ILE A 71 19.68 -4.73 6.81
CA ILE A 71 18.51 -4.38 6.02
C ILE A 71 18.80 -4.45 4.52
N VAL A 72 17.76 -4.61 3.72
CA VAL A 72 17.84 -4.59 2.27
C VAL A 72 16.83 -3.58 1.71
N LEU A 73 17.27 -2.78 0.73
CA LEU A 73 16.43 -1.89 -0.05
C LEU A 73 16.12 -2.57 -1.37
N ILE A 74 14.84 -2.66 -1.71
CA ILE A 74 14.32 -3.27 -2.95
C ILE A 74 13.63 -2.14 -3.72
N GLY A 75 14.11 -1.80 -4.90
CA GLY A 75 13.62 -0.68 -5.70
C GLY A 75 12.92 -1.14 -6.98
N ILE A 76 11.73 -0.64 -7.25
CA ILE A 76 11.09 -0.77 -8.58
C ILE A 76 11.76 0.26 -9.49
N ASN A 77 12.37 -0.19 -10.61
CA ASN A 77 13.20 0.67 -11.46
C ASN A 77 12.74 0.67 -12.91
N ARG A 78 11.55 1.22 -13.12
CA ARG A 78 10.98 1.50 -14.46
C ARG A 78 10.41 2.94 -14.48
N PRO A 79 11.19 3.98 -14.09
CA PRO A 79 10.68 5.35 -13.95
C PRO A 79 10.13 5.92 -15.26
N TYR A 80 10.64 5.47 -16.42
CA TYR A 80 10.21 5.88 -17.74
C TYR A 80 8.76 5.50 -18.09
N ILE A 81 8.14 4.59 -17.34
CA ILE A 81 6.71 4.23 -17.42
C ILE A 81 6.04 4.29 -16.05
N HIS A 82 6.48 5.21 -15.20
CA HIS A 82 5.95 5.42 -13.85
C HIS A 82 5.95 4.16 -12.96
N ASN A 83 7.00 3.34 -13.08
CA ASN A 83 7.17 2.09 -12.35
C ASN A 83 5.98 1.10 -12.51
N ARG A 84 5.32 1.11 -13.68
CA ARG A 84 4.34 0.07 -14.00
C ARG A 84 5.02 -1.30 -13.99
N VAL A 85 4.38 -2.26 -13.33
CA VAL A 85 4.91 -3.59 -13.07
C VAL A 85 4.51 -4.52 -14.22
N ASP A 86 5.50 -5.02 -14.98
CA ASP A 86 5.33 -6.09 -15.95
C ASP A 86 5.65 -7.47 -15.34
N PRO A 87 5.45 -8.59 -16.04
CA PRO A 87 5.74 -9.93 -15.52
C PRO A 87 7.18 -10.12 -15.04
N GLU A 88 8.17 -9.52 -15.72
CA GLU A 88 9.58 -9.61 -15.33
C GLU A 88 9.86 -8.83 -14.05
N THR A 89 9.33 -7.61 -13.92
CA THR A 89 9.41 -6.83 -12.68
C THR A 89 8.75 -7.55 -11.51
N TYR A 90 7.58 -8.15 -11.75
CA TYR A 90 6.88 -8.93 -10.72
C TYR A 90 7.69 -10.15 -10.25
N ALA A 91 8.26 -10.91 -11.21
CA ALA A 91 9.14 -12.04 -10.90
C ALA A 91 10.42 -11.59 -10.17
N GLY A 92 11.00 -10.46 -10.58
CA GLY A 92 12.15 -9.86 -9.92
C GLY A 92 11.87 -9.47 -8.46
N LEU A 93 10.71 -8.86 -8.18
CA LEU A 93 10.27 -8.58 -6.80
C LEU A 93 10.05 -9.85 -6.00
N ALA A 94 9.42 -10.87 -6.59
CA ALA A 94 9.15 -12.15 -5.93
C ALA A 94 10.45 -12.87 -5.56
N MET A 95 11.45 -12.85 -6.44
CA MET A 95 12.77 -13.41 -6.19
C MET A 95 13.55 -12.60 -5.13
N ALA A 96 13.49 -11.26 -5.19
CA ALA A 96 14.13 -10.41 -4.19
C ALA A 96 13.53 -10.65 -2.79
N TYR A 97 12.20 -10.82 -2.68
CA TYR A 97 11.54 -11.17 -1.42
C TYR A 97 11.96 -12.55 -0.92
N TYR A 98 12.08 -13.53 -1.81
CA TYR A 98 12.55 -14.85 -1.45
C TYR A 98 13.98 -14.83 -0.91
N GLN A 99 14.91 -14.17 -1.63
CA GLN A 99 16.30 -14.02 -1.22
C GLN A 99 16.42 -13.30 0.13
N TYR A 100 15.67 -12.23 0.32
CA TYR A 100 15.60 -11.50 1.59
C TYR A 100 15.10 -12.39 2.72
N ASP A 101 14.02 -13.11 2.52
CA ASP A 101 13.40 -13.94 3.56
C ASP A 101 14.30 -15.11 3.99
N HIS A 102 15.10 -15.67 3.06
CA HIS A 102 15.98 -16.80 3.30
C HIS A 102 17.41 -16.42 3.70
N ASP A 103 17.83 -15.17 3.58
CA ASP A 103 19.14 -14.71 4.06
C ASP A 103 19.12 -14.46 5.58
N PRO A 104 19.76 -15.33 6.42
CA PRO A 104 19.70 -15.21 7.88
C PRO A 104 20.35 -13.93 8.43
N SER A 105 21.15 -13.24 7.62
CA SER A 105 21.82 -11.98 7.99
C SER A 105 20.96 -10.75 7.74
N LEU A 106 19.86 -10.86 6.99
CA LEU A 106 18.91 -9.79 6.74
C LEU A 106 17.72 -9.89 7.70
N ARG A 107 17.27 -8.76 8.25
CA ARG A 107 16.24 -8.67 9.30
C ARG A 107 15.03 -7.83 8.95
N ALA A 108 15.18 -6.85 8.06
CA ALA A 108 14.09 -6.04 7.53
C ALA A 108 14.36 -5.64 6.08
N ALA A 109 13.31 -5.39 5.33
CA ALA A 109 13.39 -4.85 3.97
C ALA A 109 12.64 -3.53 3.84
N VAL A 110 13.07 -2.69 2.90
CA VAL A 110 12.39 -1.47 2.47
C VAL A 110 12.09 -1.60 0.99
N LEU A 111 10.81 -1.55 0.59
CA LEU A 111 10.39 -1.45 -0.80
C LEU A 111 10.14 0.01 -1.15
N PHE A 112 10.67 0.47 -2.29
CA PHE A 112 10.49 1.84 -2.78
C PHE A 112 10.46 1.87 -4.32
N GLY A 113 10.12 3.02 -4.92
CA GLY A 113 10.20 3.26 -6.35
C GLY A 113 11.37 4.18 -6.71
N HIS A 114 12.03 3.96 -7.84
CA HIS A 114 12.96 4.93 -8.42
C HIS A 114 12.21 6.00 -9.22
N GLY A 115 12.81 7.20 -9.34
CA GLY A 115 12.21 8.32 -10.09
C GLY A 115 11.09 9.01 -9.33
N ASP A 116 10.07 9.46 -10.03
CA ASP A 116 9.05 10.37 -9.50
C ASP A 116 7.84 9.67 -8.88
N ASN A 117 7.69 8.36 -9.08
CA ASN A 117 6.54 7.61 -8.60
C ASN A 117 6.95 6.33 -7.89
N PHE A 118 6.16 5.91 -6.92
CA PHE A 118 6.30 4.58 -6.36
C PHE A 118 5.93 3.52 -7.42
N SER A 119 4.68 3.52 -7.90
CA SER A 119 4.23 2.69 -9.02
C SER A 119 2.79 3.06 -9.43
N ARG A 120 2.55 3.24 -10.72
CA ARG A 120 1.20 3.39 -11.29
C ARG A 120 0.51 2.05 -11.57
N GLY A 121 0.93 0.97 -10.90
CA GLY A 121 0.25 -0.31 -10.94
C GLY A 121 0.76 -1.26 -12.00
N ILE A 122 -0.15 -2.04 -12.59
CA ILE A 122 0.18 -3.09 -13.54
C ILE A 122 0.39 -2.55 -14.95
N ASP A 123 1.36 -3.10 -15.67
CA ASP A 123 1.43 -3.01 -17.11
C ASP A 123 0.39 -3.99 -17.70
N VAL A 124 -0.79 -3.46 -18.03
CA VAL A 124 -1.97 -4.27 -18.36
C VAL A 124 -1.72 -5.13 -19.60
N ASP A 125 -1.11 -4.56 -20.63
CA ASP A 125 -0.87 -5.27 -21.89
C ASP A 125 0.15 -6.39 -21.72
N ALA A 126 1.23 -6.12 -20.95
CA ALA A 126 2.23 -7.13 -20.64
C ALA A 126 1.68 -8.31 -19.82
N PHE A 127 0.66 -8.06 -18.98
CA PHE A 127 0.03 -9.10 -18.16
C PHE A 127 -1.19 -9.77 -18.79
N ALA A 128 -1.70 -9.30 -19.92
CA ALA A 128 -2.99 -9.74 -20.48
C ALA A 128 -3.12 -11.26 -20.57
N ALA A 129 -2.12 -11.95 -21.09
CA ALA A 129 -2.13 -13.41 -21.24
C ALA A 129 -2.15 -14.15 -19.87
N ILE A 130 -1.43 -13.63 -18.86
CA ILE A 130 -1.36 -14.23 -17.52
C ILE A 130 -2.71 -14.05 -16.81
N VAL A 131 -3.26 -12.83 -16.83
CA VAL A 131 -4.55 -12.52 -16.20
C VAL A 131 -5.67 -13.35 -16.83
N THR A 132 -5.72 -13.44 -18.16
CA THR A 132 -6.74 -14.22 -18.88
C THR A 132 -6.65 -15.72 -18.58
N SER A 133 -5.44 -16.23 -18.33
CA SER A 133 -5.24 -17.66 -18.01
C SER A 133 -5.66 -18.05 -16.59
N GLY A 134 -5.89 -17.08 -15.69
CA GLY A 134 -6.15 -17.31 -14.28
C GLY A 134 -4.98 -17.91 -13.49
N ARG A 135 -3.79 -18.00 -14.09
CA ARG A 135 -2.61 -18.58 -13.45
C ARG A 135 -2.03 -17.61 -12.42
N PRO A 136 -1.27 -18.09 -11.42
CA PRO A 136 -0.47 -17.25 -10.54
C PRO A 136 0.48 -16.36 -11.34
N ARG A 137 0.71 -15.14 -10.86
CA ARG A 137 1.59 -14.16 -11.53
C ARG A 137 3.07 -14.54 -11.50
N THR A 138 3.46 -15.39 -10.55
CA THR A 138 4.79 -16.02 -10.52
C THR A 138 4.64 -17.52 -10.38
N GLN A 139 5.50 -18.28 -11.07
CA GLN A 139 5.56 -19.75 -11.01
C GLN A 139 6.95 -20.23 -10.59
N GLU A 140 7.84 -19.32 -10.22
CA GLU A 140 9.19 -19.62 -9.79
C GLU A 140 9.18 -20.31 -8.43
N ARG A 141 9.99 -21.38 -8.27
CA ARG A 141 10.11 -22.10 -6.99
C ARG A 141 10.77 -21.26 -5.90
N ALA A 142 11.72 -20.40 -6.29
CA ALA A 142 12.44 -19.50 -5.41
C ALA A 142 11.78 -18.10 -5.44
N ALA A 143 10.50 -18.03 -5.09
CA ALA A 143 9.71 -16.81 -5.15
C ALA A 143 8.77 -16.70 -3.94
N ILE A 144 8.57 -15.47 -3.46
CA ILE A 144 7.51 -15.09 -2.53
C ILE A 144 6.63 -14.07 -3.24
N ASP A 145 5.33 -14.34 -3.32
CA ASP A 145 4.36 -13.46 -3.98
C ASP A 145 4.39 -12.04 -3.38
N PRO A 146 4.78 -11.00 -4.14
CA PRO A 146 4.85 -9.62 -3.63
C PRO A 146 3.51 -9.09 -3.10
N LEU A 147 2.40 -9.60 -3.63
CA LEU A 147 1.06 -9.25 -3.17
C LEU A 147 0.57 -10.17 -2.03
N ALA A 148 1.38 -11.11 -1.57
CA ALA A 148 1.04 -12.06 -0.50
C ALA A 148 -0.34 -12.73 -0.69
N LYS A 149 -0.66 -13.13 -1.93
CA LYS A 149 -1.91 -13.83 -2.29
C LYS A 149 -1.75 -15.33 -2.27
N THR A 150 -0.52 -15.81 -2.41
CA THR A 150 -0.20 -17.23 -2.49
C THR A 150 0.91 -17.58 -1.50
N ALA A 151 0.90 -18.83 -1.03
CA ALA A 151 2.00 -19.36 -0.21
C ALA A 151 3.25 -19.66 -1.09
N PRO A 152 4.47 -19.58 -0.51
CA PRO A 152 4.76 -19.21 0.87
C PRO A 152 4.66 -17.70 1.12
N ALA A 153 4.20 -17.32 2.31
CA ALA A 153 4.21 -15.94 2.76
C ALA A 153 5.61 -15.54 3.28
N ARG A 154 5.93 -14.26 3.20
CA ARG A 154 7.12 -13.66 3.79
C ARG A 154 7.08 -13.79 5.31
N SER A 155 8.20 -14.22 5.93
CA SER A 155 8.32 -14.40 7.38
C SER A 155 9.02 -13.24 8.09
N LYS A 156 9.58 -12.29 7.35
CA LYS A 156 10.31 -11.12 7.86
C LYS A 156 9.63 -9.80 7.50
N PRO A 157 9.87 -8.72 8.29
CA PRO A 157 9.20 -7.43 8.12
C PRO A 157 9.50 -6.73 6.79
N LEU A 158 8.50 -6.06 6.23
CA LEU A 158 8.62 -5.19 5.08
C LEU A 158 8.08 -3.80 5.39
N VAL A 159 8.89 -2.79 5.18
CA VAL A 159 8.49 -1.38 5.16
C VAL A 159 8.32 -0.96 3.71
N VAL A 160 7.22 -0.29 3.36
CA VAL A 160 7.05 0.32 2.03
C VAL A 160 7.11 1.83 2.15
N VAL A 161 7.82 2.46 1.21
CA VAL A 161 7.91 3.92 1.09
C VAL A 161 7.28 4.34 -0.22
N ALA A 162 6.17 5.08 -0.13
CA ALA A 162 5.46 5.64 -1.29
C ALA A 162 5.77 7.13 -1.47
N HIS A 163 5.93 7.55 -2.72
CA HIS A 163 6.02 8.95 -3.15
C HIS A 163 5.42 9.07 -4.54
N GLY A 164 5.00 10.27 -4.95
CA GLY A 164 4.29 10.43 -6.21
C GLY A 164 3.11 9.43 -6.30
N ASP A 165 2.92 8.81 -7.42
CA ASP A 165 1.78 7.92 -7.63
C ASP A 165 2.03 6.49 -7.08
N ALA A 166 1.05 6.01 -6.30
CA ALA A 166 0.95 4.66 -5.75
C ALA A 166 -0.44 4.10 -6.07
N TRP A 167 -0.67 3.68 -7.34
CA TRP A 167 -2.00 3.34 -7.85
C TRP A 167 -2.17 1.84 -8.10
N ASN A 168 -3.39 1.35 -7.97
CA ASN A 168 -3.77 -0.01 -8.33
C ASN A 168 -2.82 -1.05 -7.72
N MET A 169 -2.09 -1.85 -8.50
CA MET A 169 -1.10 -2.79 -7.97
C MET A 169 -0.03 -2.11 -7.11
N GLY A 170 0.34 -0.84 -7.38
CA GLY A 170 1.26 -0.09 -6.52
C GLY A 170 0.69 0.09 -5.10
N HIS A 171 -0.56 0.49 -4.99
CA HIS A 171 -1.25 0.56 -3.70
C HIS A 171 -1.47 -0.83 -3.09
N GLU A 172 -1.71 -1.86 -3.87
CA GLU A 172 -1.84 -3.24 -3.38
C GLU A 172 -0.52 -3.80 -2.83
N LEU A 173 0.64 -3.46 -3.44
CA LEU A 173 1.98 -3.76 -2.91
C LEU A 173 2.21 -3.07 -1.57
N LEU A 174 1.78 -1.80 -1.44
CA LEU A 174 1.84 -1.05 -0.20
C LEU A 174 0.97 -1.71 0.88
N LEU A 175 -0.25 -2.10 0.56
CA LEU A 175 -1.15 -2.79 1.50
C LEU A 175 -0.67 -4.19 1.92
N ALA A 176 0.21 -4.83 1.14
CA ALA A 176 0.81 -6.12 1.46
C ALA A 176 2.02 -6.02 2.40
N ALA A 177 2.47 -4.80 2.72
CA ALA A 177 3.55 -4.55 3.66
C ALA A 177 3.06 -4.39 5.10
N ASP A 178 4.01 -4.50 6.05
CA ASP A 178 3.70 -4.41 7.48
C ASP A 178 3.66 -2.95 7.96
N ILE A 179 4.52 -2.09 7.41
CA ILE A 179 4.61 -0.66 7.76
C ILE A 179 4.70 0.17 6.49
N ARG A 180 4.03 1.31 6.47
CA ARG A 180 3.88 2.16 5.29
C ARG A 180 4.23 3.60 5.64
N VAL A 181 5.20 4.15 4.90
CA VAL A 181 5.64 5.56 4.98
C VAL A 181 5.30 6.22 3.66
N ALA A 182 4.83 7.46 3.69
CA ALA A 182 4.55 8.22 2.49
C ALA A 182 5.31 9.55 2.47
N ALA A 183 5.70 10.01 1.29
CA ALA A 183 6.04 11.41 1.10
C ALA A 183 4.75 12.25 1.03
N ALA A 184 4.84 13.54 1.35
CA ALA A 184 3.68 14.45 1.35
C ALA A 184 3.04 14.60 -0.04
N ASP A 185 3.80 14.38 -1.11
CA ASP A 185 3.33 14.39 -2.49
C ASP A 185 2.70 13.07 -2.94
N ALA A 186 2.69 12.03 -2.09
CA ALA A 186 2.15 10.73 -2.46
C ALA A 186 0.65 10.80 -2.77
N ARG A 187 0.26 10.16 -3.88
CA ARG A 187 -1.11 10.03 -4.36
C ARG A 187 -1.46 8.56 -4.51
N PHE A 188 -2.54 8.16 -3.90
CA PHE A 188 -3.04 6.79 -3.91
C PHE A 188 -4.28 6.65 -4.78
N GLY A 189 -4.49 5.48 -5.36
CA GLY A 189 -5.65 5.21 -6.17
C GLY A 189 -5.96 3.71 -6.28
N GLN A 190 -7.25 3.40 -6.40
CA GLN A 190 -7.78 2.07 -6.75
C GLN A 190 -8.90 2.29 -7.75
N ASP A 191 -8.52 2.66 -8.98
CA ASP A 191 -9.43 3.13 -10.01
C ASP A 191 -9.87 2.04 -11.01
N GLU A 192 -9.58 0.77 -10.72
CA GLU A 192 -9.91 -0.36 -11.60
C GLU A 192 -11.37 -0.39 -12.02
N ALA A 193 -12.29 -0.03 -11.12
CA ALA A 193 -13.73 -0.04 -11.41
C ALA A 193 -14.10 0.95 -12.51
N SER A 194 -13.46 2.13 -12.57
CA SER A 194 -13.67 3.12 -13.63
C SER A 194 -13.21 2.63 -15.02
N HIS A 195 -12.39 1.57 -15.06
CA HIS A 195 -11.87 0.93 -16.25
C HIS A 195 -12.49 -0.46 -16.52
N GLY A 196 -13.64 -0.76 -15.91
CA GLY A 196 -14.32 -2.06 -16.06
C GLY A 196 -13.59 -3.25 -15.44
N ARG A 197 -12.71 -3.01 -14.47
CA ARG A 197 -11.91 -4.01 -13.75
C ARG A 197 -12.22 -3.96 -12.25
N PHE A 198 -11.56 -4.79 -11.46
CA PHE A 198 -11.63 -4.71 -10.00
C PHE A 198 -10.22 -4.90 -9.39
N PRO A 199 -9.97 -4.43 -8.15
CA PRO A 199 -8.70 -4.59 -7.46
C PRO A 199 -8.40 -6.05 -7.12
N GLY A 200 -7.69 -6.74 -7.99
CA GLY A 200 -7.45 -8.18 -7.92
C GLY A 200 -6.16 -8.58 -7.19
N GLY A 201 -5.38 -7.63 -6.68
CA GLY A 201 -4.14 -7.88 -5.94
C GLY A 201 -4.31 -7.91 -4.41
N GLY A 202 -5.54 -7.73 -3.91
CA GLY A 202 -5.85 -7.86 -2.49
C GLY A 202 -6.40 -6.60 -1.82
N ALA A 203 -6.58 -5.48 -2.53
CA ALA A 203 -7.13 -4.26 -1.95
C ALA A 203 -8.55 -4.45 -1.43
N THR A 204 -9.40 -5.24 -2.12
CA THR A 204 -10.76 -5.54 -1.66
C THR A 204 -10.83 -6.15 -0.24
N ILE A 205 -9.72 -6.70 0.23
CA ILE A 205 -9.59 -7.31 1.56
C ILE A 205 -8.79 -6.39 2.48
N ARG A 206 -7.55 -6.03 2.06
CA ARG A 206 -6.62 -5.30 2.93
C ARG A 206 -7.00 -3.84 3.10
N PHE A 207 -7.43 -3.15 2.05
CA PHE A 207 -7.85 -1.76 2.17
C PHE A 207 -9.09 -1.62 3.07
N VAL A 208 -10.05 -2.57 2.95
CA VAL A 208 -11.21 -2.62 3.86
C VAL A 208 -10.79 -2.82 5.31
N ARG A 209 -9.79 -3.67 5.55
CA ARG A 209 -9.28 -3.95 6.90
C ARG A 209 -8.55 -2.75 7.50
N GLU A 210 -7.69 -2.09 6.71
CA GLU A 210 -6.86 -0.96 7.20
C GLU A 210 -7.68 0.33 7.35
N ALA A 211 -8.53 0.66 6.36
CA ALA A 211 -9.25 1.93 6.30
C ALA A 211 -10.70 1.86 6.79
N GLY A 212 -11.23 0.66 7.00
CA GLY A 212 -12.65 0.41 7.23
C GLY A 212 -13.48 0.44 5.94
N TRP A 213 -14.66 -0.20 5.99
CA TRP A 213 -15.54 -0.42 4.84
C TRP A 213 -15.87 0.88 4.08
N GLY A 214 -16.37 1.91 4.78
CA GLY A 214 -16.85 3.14 4.14
C GLY A 214 -15.76 3.90 3.38
N ASN A 215 -14.57 4.06 3.98
CA ASN A 215 -13.43 4.71 3.34
C ASN A 215 -12.96 3.90 2.13
N ALA A 216 -12.77 2.60 2.28
CA ALA A 216 -12.29 1.74 1.21
C ALA A 216 -13.27 1.69 0.03
N MET A 217 -14.58 1.52 0.30
CA MET A 217 -15.62 1.49 -0.75
C MET A 217 -15.75 2.82 -1.47
N ARG A 218 -15.64 3.96 -0.76
CA ARG A 218 -15.66 5.27 -1.38
C ARG A 218 -14.68 5.32 -2.57
N TYR A 219 -13.42 4.97 -2.34
CA TYR A 219 -12.37 5.09 -3.36
C TYR A 219 -12.41 3.95 -4.38
N MET A 220 -12.62 2.69 -3.96
CA MET A 220 -12.68 1.56 -4.90
C MET A 220 -13.88 1.59 -5.83
N LEU A 221 -15.03 2.15 -5.40
CA LEU A 221 -16.25 2.19 -6.22
C LEU A 221 -16.32 3.44 -7.09
N THR A 222 -15.73 4.56 -6.67
CA THR A 222 -15.72 5.81 -7.45
C THR A 222 -14.51 5.91 -8.37
N GLY A 223 -13.40 5.23 -8.06
CA GLY A 223 -12.11 5.39 -8.72
C GLY A 223 -11.42 6.72 -8.41
N GLU A 224 -11.89 7.46 -7.39
CA GLU A 224 -11.23 8.70 -6.95
C GLU A 224 -9.86 8.42 -6.37
N HIS A 225 -8.91 9.32 -6.61
CA HIS A 225 -7.59 9.29 -5.99
C HIS A 225 -7.57 10.15 -4.73
N TRP A 226 -6.62 9.86 -3.82
CA TRP A 226 -6.47 10.59 -2.55
C TRP A 226 -5.00 10.84 -2.23
N GLY A 227 -4.73 11.83 -1.39
CA GLY A 227 -3.38 12.21 -0.99
C GLY A 227 -2.87 11.51 0.28
N ALA A 228 -1.64 11.84 0.66
CA ALA A 228 -0.95 11.27 1.82
C ALA A 228 -1.68 11.55 3.15
N GLU A 229 -2.20 12.77 3.34
CA GLU A 229 -2.95 13.15 4.55
C GLU A 229 -4.21 12.30 4.74
N GLU A 230 -4.95 12.05 3.68
CA GLU A 230 -6.14 11.20 3.74
C GLU A 230 -5.77 9.74 3.98
N ALA A 231 -4.67 9.25 3.36
CA ALA A 231 -4.16 7.90 3.63
C ALA A 231 -3.74 7.74 5.10
N PHE A 232 -3.11 8.76 5.69
CA PHE A 232 -2.76 8.79 7.11
C PHE A 232 -4.00 8.84 8.00
N ARG A 233 -4.98 9.70 7.69
CA ARG A 233 -6.25 9.78 8.41
C ARG A 233 -6.99 8.44 8.44
N MET A 234 -6.94 7.69 7.34
CA MET A 234 -7.56 6.36 7.23
C MET A 234 -6.75 5.24 7.90
N GLY A 235 -5.52 5.51 8.36
CA GLY A 235 -4.63 4.50 8.92
C GLY A 235 -3.90 3.64 7.88
N VAL A 236 -4.05 3.95 6.60
CA VAL A 236 -3.36 3.23 5.51
C VAL A 236 -1.85 3.50 5.53
N VAL A 237 -1.44 4.70 5.93
CA VAL A 237 -0.05 5.13 6.09
C VAL A 237 0.19 5.51 7.55
N GLN A 238 1.34 5.12 8.11
CA GLN A 238 1.68 5.35 9.51
C GLN A 238 2.56 6.58 9.75
N GLU A 239 3.23 7.08 8.68
CA GLU A 239 4.11 8.25 8.76
C GLU A 239 4.10 9.01 7.44
N ILE A 240 4.09 10.36 7.50
CA ILE A 240 4.23 11.24 6.34
C ILE A 240 5.53 12.04 6.51
N ALA A 241 6.37 12.03 5.48
CA ALA A 241 7.58 12.83 5.41
C ALA A 241 7.46 13.95 4.34
N PRO A 242 8.16 15.09 4.50
CA PRO A 242 7.95 16.25 3.63
C PRO A 242 8.38 16.04 2.18
N THR A 243 9.36 15.18 1.91
CA THR A 243 9.84 14.85 0.56
C THR A 243 10.05 13.35 0.38
N ARG A 244 10.20 12.90 -0.86
CA ARG A 244 10.50 11.49 -1.19
C ARG A 244 11.79 10.99 -0.55
N GLU A 245 12.84 11.83 -0.52
CA GLU A 245 14.12 11.50 0.10
C GLU A 245 13.95 11.30 1.61
N LYS A 246 13.21 12.21 2.26
CA LYS A 246 12.89 12.12 3.69
C LYS A 246 11.98 10.93 4.01
N ALA A 247 11.06 10.57 3.11
CA ALA A 247 10.24 9.37 3.27
C ALA A 247 11.10 8.10 3.19
N LEU A 248 12.06 8.03 2.25
CA LEU A 248 12.99 6.91 2.16
C LEU A 248 13.89 6.83 3.39
N GLU A 249 14.42 7.95 3.88
CA GLU A 249 15.19 8.01 5.13
C GLU A 249 14.36 7.50 6.32
N ALA A 250 13.10 7.93 6.44
CA ALA A 250 12.18 7.47 7.49
C ALA A 250 11.92 5.97 7.41
N GLY A 251 11.63 5.44 6.23
CA GLY A 251 11.46 4.00 6.02
C GLY A 251 12.70 3.18 6.38
N ILE A 252 13.90 3.67 6.02
CA ILE A 252 15.19 3.07 6.40
C ILE A 252 15.37 3.13 7.92
N ALA A 253 15.03 4.23 8.57
CA ALA A 253 15.11 4.38 10.02
C ALA A 253 14.19 3.39 10.75
N VAL A 254 12.96 3.20 10.26
CA VAL A 254 12.03 2.19 10.78
C VAL A 254 12.61 0.78 10.61
N ALA A 255 13.08 0.42 9.42
CA ALA A 255 13.68 -0.89 9.15
C ALA A 255 14.92 -1.14 10.02
N THR A 256 15.73 -0.11 10.28
CA THR A 256 16.90 -0.20 11.16
C THR A 256 16.52 -0.45 12.62
N LYS A 257 15.45 0.20 13.11
CA LYS A 257 14.89 -0.07 14.45
C LYS A 257 14.42 -1.52 14.57
N ILE A 258 13.72 -2.02 13.55
CA ILE A 258 13.27 -3.42 13.50
C ILE A 258 14.48 -4.37 13.51
N ALA A 259 15.51 -4.09 12.71
CA ALA A 259 16.71 -4.92 12.64
C ALA A 259 17.51 -4.99 13.95
N ALA A 260 17.36 -4.00 14.83
CA ALA A 260 17.95 -3.99 16.17
C ALA A 260 17.20 -4.85 17.19
N CYS A 261 15.98 -5.29 16.88
CA CYS A 261 15.18 -6.15 17.74
C CYS A 261 15.56 -7.64 17.57
N GLY A 262 15.16 -8.47 18.52
CA GLY A 262 15.38 -9.93 18.49
C GLY A 262 14.64 -10.57 17.29
N PRO A 263 15.35 -11.18 16.31
CA PRO A 263 14.73 -11.63 15.07
C PRO A 263 13.71 -12.75 15.27
N LEU A 264 13.89 -13.62 16.25
CA LEU A 264 12.92 -14.67 16.58
C LEU A 264 11.63 -14.08 17.16
N GLY A 265 11.75 -13.07 18.02
CA GLY A 265 10.60 -12.32 18.55
C GLY A 265 9.81 -11.65 17.45
N ILE A 266 10.49 -10.97 16.52
CA ILE A 266 9.86 -10.34 15.35
C ILE A 266 9.10 -11.37 14.49
N LYS A 267 9.75 -12.49 14.13
CA LYS A 267 9.12 -13.55 13.32
C LYS A 267 7.89 -14.13 14.02
N THR A 268 7.99 -14.39 15.32
CA THR A 268 6.88 -14.93 16.10
C THR A 268 5.73 -13.94 16.20
N THR A 269 6.02 -12.64 16.36
CA THR A 269 5.02 -11.57 16.38
C THR A 269 4.25 -11.51 15.07
N LEU A 270 4.96 -11.50 13.93
CA LEU A 270 4.32 -11.50 12.60
C LEU A 270 3.47 -12.77 12.40
N ALA A 271 4.02 -13.94 12.67
CA ALA A 271 3.29 -15.20 12.49
C ALA A 271 2.03 -15.27 13.35
N SER A 272 2.09 -14.81 14.60
CA SER A 272 0.94 -14.77 15.51
C SER A 272 -0.13 -13.80 15.05
N ALA A 273 0.27 -12.58 14.61
CA ALA A 273 -0.63 -11.56 14.11
C ALA A 273 -1.32 -12.01 12.81
N HIS A 274 -0.55 -12.55 11.85
CA HIS A 274 -1.11 -13.09 10.61
C HIS A 274 -2.09 -14.23 10.86
N LEU A 275 -1.79 -15.14 11.79
CA LEU A 275 -2.70 -16.23 12.14
C LEU A 275 -4.06 -15.72 12.63
N ALA A 276 -4.08 -14.64 13.42
CA ALA A 276 -5.32 -14.05 13.90
C ALA A 276 -6.17 -13.43 12.76
N ILE A 277 -5.50 -12.93 11.72
CA ILE A 277 -6.12 -12.30 10.56
C ILE A 277 -6.59 -13.34 9.53
N ASP A 278 -5.72 -14.32 9.24
CA ASP A 278 -5.88 -15.24 8.12
C ASP A 278 -6.69 -16.49 8.50
N SER A 279 -6.77 -16.82 9.80
CA SER A 279 -7.52 -17.95 10.31
C SER A 279 -8.59 -17.50 11.31
N SER A 280 -8.23 -17.42 12.60
CA SER A 280 -9.13 -16.89 13.61
C SER A 280 -8.38 -16.36 14.83
N GLN A 281 -8.96 -15.38 15.51
CA GLN A 281 -8.44 -14.86 16.78
C GLN A 281 -8.35 -15.97 17.85
N ALA A 282 -9.31 -16.88 17.91
CA ALA A 282 -9.31 -17.97 18.86
C ALA A 282 -8.13 -18.93 18.65
N GLU A 283 -7.83 -19.28 17.40
CA GLU A 283 -6.68 -20.12 17.06
C GLU A 283 -5.35 -19.42 17.40
N ALA A 284 -5.20 -18.15 17.07
CA ALA A 284 -4.01 -17.37 17.44
C ALA A 284 -3.81 -17.34 18.96
N MET A 285 -4.87 -17.04 19.73
CA MET A 285 -4.83 -17.00 21.19
C MET A 285 -4.43 -18.35 21.80
N SER A 286 -4.87 -19.47 21.24
CA SER A 286 -4.52 -20.80 21.72
C SER A 286 -3.03 -21.13 21.61
N LYS A 287 -2.32 -20.47 20.69
CA LYS A 287 -0.89 -20.70 20.40
C LYS A 287 0.06 -19.77 21.17
N LEU A 288 -0.43 -18.70 21.79
CA LEU A 288 0.41 -17.68 22.43
C LEU A 288 1.37 -18.25 23.48
N ASN A 289 0.88 -19.12 24.37
CA ASN A 289 1.72 -19.68 25.42
C ASN A 289 2.86 -20.55 24.86
N ALA A 290 2.59 -21.34 23.83
CA ALA A 290 3.61 -22.16 23.17
C ALA A 290 4.64 -21.30 22.41
N GLN A 291 4.19 -20.27 21.71
CA GLN A 291 5.06 -19.32 21.00
C GLN A 291 5.95 -18.56 22.00
N TYR A 292 5.38 -18.09 23.11
CA TYR A 292 6.13 -17.37 24.15
C TYR A 292 7.14 -18.30 24.83
N GLY A 293 6.72 -19.50 25.21
CA GLY A 293 7.61 -20.51 25.83
C GLY A 293 8.80 -20.89 24.94
N ALA A 294 8.58 -20.99 23.63
CA ALA A 294 9.66 -21.28 22.68
C ALA A 294 10.73 -20.18 22.65
N LEU A 295 10.34 -18.91 22.79
CA LEU A 295 11.30 -17.79 22.81
C LEU A 295 12.16 -17.79 24.08
N TYR A 296 11.63 -18.18 25.22
CA TYR A 296 12.37 -18.22 26.51
C TYR A 296 13.56 -19.21 26.48
N GLY A 297 13.52 -20.24 25.65
CA GLY A 297 14.60 -21.20 25.47
C GLY A 297 15.76 -20.72 24.62
N THR A 298 15.64 -19.57 23.94
CA THR A 298 16.59 -19.10 22.94
C THR A 298 17.81 -18.39 23.52
N GLU A 299 18.91 -18.37 22.76
CA GLU A 299 20.10 -17.57 23.11
C GLU A 299 19.79 -16.08 23.05
N ASP A 300 18.97 -15.64 22.10
CA ASP A 300 18.55 -14.26 21.95
C ASP A 300 17.75 -13.76 23.18
N PHE A 301 16.91 -14.59 23.77
CA PHE A 301 16.22 -14.22 25.02
C PHE A 301 17.20 -14.00 26.18
N LYS A 302 18.18 -14.91 26.33
CA LYS A 302 19.24 -14.78 27.36
C LYS A 302 20.08 -13.52 27.15
N GLU A 303 20.46 -13.25 25.90
CA GLU A 303 21.21 -12.04 25.53
C GLU A 303 20.40 -10.78 25.82
N GLY A 304 19.11 -10.75 25.49
CA GLY A 304 18.23 -9.62 25.78
C GLY A 304 18.16 -9.32 27.28
N ARG A 305 18.04 -10.36 28.11
CA ARG A 305 18.02 -10.23 29.58
C ARG A 305 19.37 -9.75 30.16
N ALA A 306 20.49 -10.27 29.62
CA ALA A 306 21.82 -9.84 30.04
C ALA A 306 22.08 -8.38 29.65
N ALA A 307 21.77 -8.00 28.43
CA ALA A 307 21.93 -6.65 27.93
C ALA A 307 21.09 -5.63 28.72
N GLU A 308 19.85 -5.99 29.08
CA GLU A 308 18.98 -5.16 29.93
C GLU A 308 19.60 -4.95 31.32
N ALA A 309 20.09 -6.01 31.97
CA ALA A 309 20.72 -5.94 33.29
C ALA A 309 22.03 -5.12 33.29
N GLU A 310 22.78 -5.16 32.19
CA GLU A 310 24.06 -4.46 31.99
C GLU A 310 23.89 -3.06 31.43
N GLY A 311 22.69 -2.62 31.04
CA GLY A 311 22.41 -1.32 30.44
C GLY A 311 23.07 -1.09 29.07
N ARG A 312 23.36 -2.16 28.34
CA ARG A 312 23.98 -2.15 27.00
C ARG A 312 22.99 -2.53 25.89
N ARG A 313 23.37 -2.27 24.64
CA ARG A 313 22.62 -2.78 23.49
C ARG A 313 22.82 -4.30 23.33
N PRO A 314 21.74 -5.05 23.05
CA PRO A 314 21.83 -6.50 22.80
C PRO A 314 22.48 -6.80 21.45
N SER A 315 23.10 -7.98 21.36
CA SER A 315 23.70 -8.51 20.12
C SER A 315 23.01 -9.83 19.73
N TYR A 316 21.83 -9.71 19.14
CA TYR A 316 21.02 -10.87 18.75
C TYR A 316 21.60 -11.63 17.55
N ARG A 317 21.46 -12.96 17.57
CA ARG A 317 21.99 -13.88 16.56
C ARG A 317 20.91 -14.69 15.83
N GLY A 318 19.65 -14.64 16.27
CA GLY A 318 18.56 -15.43 15.71
C GLY A 318 18.57 -16.89 16.17
N LYS A 319 19.03 -17.17 17.39
CA LYS A 319 19.20 -18.53 17.95
C LYS A 319 18.56 -18.67 19.32
#